data_d985e8a0b244b2ce9cf688e12ba4743d
#
_entry.id   d985e8a0b244b2ce9cf688e12ba4743d
#
_cell.length_a   1.000
_cell.length_b   1.000
_cell.length_c   1.000
_cell.angle_alpha   90.00
_cell.angle_beta   90.00
_cell.angle_gamma   90.00
#
_symmetry.space_group_name_H-M   'P 1'
#
loop_
_entity.id
_entity.type
_entity.pdbx_description
1 polymer ?
#
loop_
_entity_poly.entity_id
_entity_poly.type
_entity_poly.pdbx_seq_one_letter_code
_entity_poly.pdbx_strand_id
1 'polypeptide(L)'
;SNFWYDQANVQGGGGRILLVGDSIARQYRRSLSEKLKCPVDLFGTSAALRDSMFWDQWQCFFKNGLYEYSTIFCWVGNHSRLNEDGNAFFGEQDYRRLYHDFTRLIIECKSRTRQVVVLSTFHIYKWRKYNNEIERIRRKLGFKPKEYLNDEENVVVENKNRIMKEISEEHNLPFYDIDAIMMKSKYWHVDFIHYIPESNSFVAEYLCRLLV
;
A
#
# COMPACT_ATOMS: atom_id res chain seq x y z
N SER A 1 15.55 8.04 0.80
CA SER A 1 14.36 7.16 0.83
C SER A 1 14.69 5.83 1.48
N ASN A 2 13.73 5.27 2.23
CA ASN A 2 13.88 3.95 2.81
C ASN A 2 13.46 2.90 1.78
N PHE A 3 14.25 1.82 1.70
CA PHE A 3 13.94 0.67 0.90
C PHE A 3 13.86 -0.56 1.82
N TRP A 4 12.77 -1.31 1.70
CA TRP A 4 12.54 -2.53 2.45
C TRP A 4 12.37 -3.68 1.48
N TYR A 5 13.34 -4.56 1.49
CA TYR A 5 13.25 -5.82 0.80
C TYR A 5 13.31 -6.94 1.82
N ASP A 6 12.33 -7.80 1.80
CA ASP A 6 12.29 -8.93 2.72
C ASP A 6 11.74 -10.16 2.00
N GLN A 7 12.54 -11.20 1.93
CA GLN A 7 12.16 -12.50 1.41
C GLN A 7 11.95 -13.46 2.56
N ALA A 8 10.81 -14.13 2.55
CA ALA A 8 10.54 -15.18 3.54
C ALA A 8 11.36 -16.43 3.21
N ASN A 9 12.19 -16.87 4.15
CA ASN A 9 13.03 -18.07 4.01
C ASN A 9 12.24 -19.40 4.14
N VAL A 10 10.93 -19.38 3.90
CA VAL A 10 10.09 -20.57 4.08
C VAL A 10 9.81 -21.20 2.72
N GLN A 11 10.16 -22.46 2.57
CA GLN A 11 9.66 -23.32 1.50
C GLN A 11 8.26 -23.79 1.92
N GLY A 12 7.22 -23.20 1.34
CA GLY A 12 5.83 -23.57 1.60
C GLY A 12 5.20 -24.20 0.36
N GLY A 13 4.34 -25.20 0.55
CA GLY A 13 3.64 -25.89 -0.53
C GLY A 13 2.46 -25.10 -1.14
N GLY A 14 2.20 -23.88 -0.71
CA GLY A 14 1.26 -22.92 -1.31
C GLY A 14 2.03 -21.86 -2.09
N GLY A 15 1.42 -21.25 -3.08
CA GLY A 15 2.08 -20.20 -3.89
C GLY A 15 2.67 -19.09 -3.04
N ARG A 16 3.74 -18.46 -3.52
CA ARG A 16 4.38 -17.32 -2.88
C ARG A 16 3.66 -16.02 -3.25
N ILE A 17 3.54 -15.09 -2.33
CA ILE A 17 2.87 -13.80 -2.53
C ILE A 17 3.90 -12.68 -2.45
N LEU A 18 3.71 -11.64 -3.26
CA LEU A 18 4.48 -10.40 -3.19
C LEU A 18 3.58 -9.24 -2.78
N LEU A 19 4.00 -8.49 -1.77
CA LEU A 19 3.47 -7.16 -1.48
C LEU A 19 4.39 -6.13 -2.11
N VAL A 20 3.84 -5.28 -2.96
CA VAL A 20 4.53 -4.15 -3.57
C VAL A 20 3.95 -2.86 -3.03
N GLY A 21 4.79 -2.02 -2.41
CA GLY A 21 4.27 -0.77 -1.85
C GLY A 21 5.29 -0.02 -0.99
N ASP A 22 4.82 0.45 0.12
CA ASP A 22 5.56 1.27 1.06
C ASP A 22 5.49 0.72 2.51
N SER A 23 5.60 1.60 3.49
CA SER A 23 5.46 1.24 4.90
C SER A 23 4.10 0.61 5.24
N ILE A 24 3.05 0.93 4.48
CA ILE A 24 1.71 0.38 4.67
C ILE A 24 1.70 -1.10 4.30
N ALA A 25 2.21 -1.46 3.11
CA ALA A 25 2.34 -2.85 2.70
C ALA A 25 3.19 -3.65 3.72
N ARG A 26 4.29 -3.05 4.19
CA ARG A 26 5.15 -3.63 5.21
C ARG A 26 4.40 -3.96 6.50
N GLN A 27 3.50 -3.09 6.93
CA GLN A 27 2.76 -3.23 8.19
C GLN A 27 1.95 -4.54 8.22
N TYR A 28 1.36 -4.94 7.10
CA TYR A 28 0.43 -6.08 7.04
C TYR A 28 1.08 -7.41 6.65
N ARG A 29 2.32 -7.39 6.19
CA ARG A 29 3.01 -8.55 5.65
C ARG A 29 2.99 -9.76 6.58
N ARG A 30 3.38 -9.57 7.85
CA ARG A 30 3.49 -10.66 8.81
C ARG A 30 2.14 -11.34 9.07
N SER A 31 1.11 -10.53 9.34
CA SER A 31 -0.23 -11.05 9.58
C SER A 31 -0.81 -11.79 8.37
N LEU A 32 -0.50 -11.33 7.15
CA LEU A 32 -0.90 -12.01 5.93
C LEU A 32 -0.20 -13.37 5.80
N SER A 33 1.10 -13.43 6.04
CA SER A 33 1.87 -14.68 6.00
C SER A 33 1.38 -15.71 7.01
N GLU A 34 1.10 -15.26 8.25
CA GLU A 34 0.57 -16.11 9.32
C GLU A 34 -0.80 -16.70 8.97
N LYS A 35 -1.71 -15.88 8.37
CA LYS A 35 -3.05 -16.34 7.99
C LYS A 35 -3.05 -17.30 6.81
N LEU A 36 -2.26 -17.01 5.80
CA LEU A 36 -2.20 -17.82 4.57
C LEU A 36 -1.29 -19.04 4.71
N LYS A 37 -0.46 -19.09 5.74
CA LYS A 37 0.57 -20.13 5.93
C LYS A 37 1.45 -20.31 4.67
N CYS A 38 1.70 -19.20 3.97
CA CYS A 38 2.56 -19.17 2.79
C CYS A 38 3.60 -18.04 2.90
N PRO A 39 4.70 -18.13 2.16
CA PRO A 39 5.68 -17.06 2.10
C PRO A 39 5.07 -15.78 1.50
N VAL A 40 5.24 -14.67 2.20
CA VAL A 40 4.87 -13.34 1.73
C VAL A 40 6.12 -12.47 1.69
N ASP A 41 6.55 -12.13 0.49
CA ASP A 41 7.68 -11.24 0.27
C ASP A 41 7.23 -9.78 0.23
N LEU A 42 8.16 -8.88 0.42
CA LEU A 42 7.93 -7.45 0.37
C LEU A 42 8.92 -6.77 -0.58
N PHE A 43 8.39 -6.01 -1.52
CA PHE A 43 9.09 -4.91 -2.16
C PHE A 43 8.49 -3.62 -1.63
N GLY A 44 9.18 -2.97 -0.71
CA GLY A 44 8.70 -1.77 -0.06
C GLY A 44 9.68 -0.61 -0.27
N THR A 45 9.17 0.54 -0.68
CA THR A 45 9.99 1.74 -0.87
C THR A 45 9.23 2.99 -0.46
N SER A 46 9.95 3.98 0.07
CA SER A 46 9.46 5.34 0.28
C SER A 46 9.76 6.26 -0.91
N ALA A 47 10.34 5.75 -1.98
CA ALA A 47 10.52 6.50 -3.22
C ALA A 47 9.18 6.64 -3.95
N ALA A 48 8.92 7.83 -4.50
CA ALA A 48 7.76 8.07 -5.34
C ALA A 48 7.99 7.55 -6.76
N LEU A 49 6.93 7.32 -7.51
CA LEU A 49 7.03 6.89 -8.92
C LEU A 49 7.84 7.83 -9.81
N ARG A 50 7.97 9.12 -9.46
CA ARG A 50 8.80 10.08 -10.21
C ARG A 50 10.30 9.98 -9.86
N ASP A 51 10.67 9.31 -8.79
CA ASP A 51 12.06 9.19 -8.37
C ASP A 51 12.74 8.07 -9.17
N SER A 52 13.90 8.39 -9.79
CA SER A 52 14.69 7.38 -10.51
C SER A 52 15.04 6.19 -9.60
N MET A 53 15.24 6.46 -8.31
CA MET A 53 15.53 5.43 -7.31
C MET A 53 14.40 4.37 -7.19
N PHE A 54 13.13 4.74 -7.39
CA PHE A 54 12.03 3.77 -7.43
C PHE A 54 12.25 2.74 -8.55
N TRP A 55 12.58 3.22 -9.76
CA TRP A 55 12.77 2.40 -10.95
C TRP A 55 14.02 1.54 -10.86
N ASP A 56 15.11 2.08 -10.32
CA ASP A 56 16.36 1.34 -10.11
C ASP A 56 16.15 0.19 -9.10
N GLN A 57 15.46 0.46 -8.01
CA GLN A 57 15.12 -0.55 -7.01
C GLN A 57 14.21 -1.63 -7.59
N TRP A 58 13.18 -1.23 -8.36
CA TRP A 58 12.27 -2.14 -9.03
C TRP A 58 13.00 -3.06 -10.02
N GLN A 59 13.82 -2.47 -10.90
CA GLN A 59 14.59 -3.24 -11.85
C GLN A 59 15.55 -4.22 -11.18
N CYS A 60 16.23 -3.77 -10.12
CA CYS A 60 17.13 -4.63 -9.35
C CYS A 60 16.37 -5.83 -8.75
N PHE A 61 15.21 -5.58 -8.16
CA PHE A 61 14.37 -6.62 -7.58
C PHE A 61 13.94 -7.65 -8.61
N PHE A 62 13.44 -7.23 -9.78
CA PHE A 62 12.91 -8.15 -10.79
C PHE A 62 13.99 -8.83 -11.62
N LYS A 63 15.13 -8.18 -11.90
CA LYS A 63 16.26 -8.83 -12.57
C LYS A 63 16.86 -9.95 -11.73
N ASN A 64 16.88 -9.78 -10.43
CA ASN A 64 17.42 -10.76 -9.48
C ASN A 64 16.33 -11.63 -8.84
N GLY A 65 15.08 -11.50 -9.29
CA GLY A 65 13.93 -12.21 -8.73
C GLY A 65 14.09 -13.72 -8.86
N LEU A 66 14.24 -14.38 -7.71
CA LEU A 66 14.43 -15.82 -7.59
C LEU A 66 13.12 -16.60 -7.56
N TYR A 67 11.98 -15.90 -7.45
CA TYR A 67 10.71 -16.54 -7.15
C TYR A 67 9.61 -16.17 -8.13
N GLU A 68 8.76 -17.16 -8.39
CA GLU A 68 7.48 -16.95 -9.04
C GLU A 68 6.41 -16.66 -7.98
N TYR A 69 5.57 -15.66 -8.24
CA TYR A 69 4.52 -15.29 -7.32
C TYR A 69 3.16 -15.77 -7.80
N SER A 70 2.40 -16.38 -6.92
CA SER A 70 0.98 -16.70 -7.21
C SER A 70 0.14 -15.43 -7.29
N THR A 71 0.42 -14.48 -6.42
CA THR A 71 -0.29 -13.19 -6.37
C THR A 71 0.68 -12.07 -6.05
N ILE A 72 0.47 -10.92 -6.70
CA ILE A 72 1.12 -9.65 -6.39
C ILE A 72 0.03 -8.67 -5.92
N PHE A 73 0.14 -8.17 -4.70
CA PHE A 73 -0.65 -7.05 -4.22
C PHE A 73 0.13 -5.76 -4.38
N CYS A 74 -0.44 -4.79 -5.10
CA CYS A 74 0.19 -3.51 -5.38
C CYS A 74 -0.44 -2.39 -4.55
N TRP A 75 0.37 -1.79 -3.68
CA TRP A 75 0.06 -0.66 -2.81
C TRP A 75 0.94 0.54 -3.11
N VAL A 76 0.92 1.01 -4.33
CA VAL A 76 1.80 2.09 -4.78
C VAL A 76 1.03 3.39 -4.91
N GLY A 77 1.54 4.46 -4.31
CA GLY A 77 0.94 5.78 -4.53
C GLY A 77 1.03 6.78 -3.40
N ASN A 78 1.35 6.38 -2.18
CA ASN A 78 1.32 7.27 -1.01
C ASN A 78 2.42 8.33 -0.96
N HIS A 79 3.57 8.09 -1.59
CA HIS A 79 4.71 8.98 -1.52
C HIS A 79 4.67 10.17 -2.50
N SER A 80 3.51 10.50 -3.03
CA SER A 80 3.31 11.68 -3.88
C SER A 80 2.26 12.56 -3.24
N ARG A 81 2.68 13.40 -2.30
CA ARG A 81 1.84 14.35 -1.57
C ARG A 81 1.96 15.75 -2.15
N LEU A 82 1.37 16.71 -1.46
CA LEU A 82 1.63 18.13 -1.67
C LEU A 82 3.07 18.47 -1.24
N ASN A 83 3.71 19.38 -1.97
CA ASN A 83 4.96 19.98 -1.53
C ASN A 83 4.71 21.02 -0.43
N GLU A 84 5.79 21.64 0.09
CA GLU A 84 5.71 22.65 1.14
C GLU A 84 4.88 23.89 0.73
N ASP A 85 4.78 24.17 -0.58
CA ASP A 85 3.98 25.26 -1.12
C ASP A 85 2.49 24.88 -1.34
N GLY A 86 2.06 23.70 -0.92
CA GLY A 86 0.70 23.20 -1.06
C GLY A 86 0.34 22.69 -2.46
N ASN A 87 1.31 22.60 -3.38
CA ASN A 87 1.09 22.04 -4.71
C ASN A 87 1.30 20.52 -4.73
N ALA A 88 0.63 19.83 -5.66
CA ALA A 88 0.90 18.42 -5.87
C ALA A 88 2.36 18.20 -6.29
N PHE A 89 2.99 17.17 -5.77
CA PHE A 89 4.39 16.83 -6.07
C PHE A 89 4.64 16.65 -7.56
N PHE A 90 3.61 16.23 -8.30
CA PHE A 90 3.59 16.21 -9.75
C PHE A 90 2.14 16.20 -10.25
N GLY A 91 1.94 16.75 -11.45
CA GLY A 91 0.61 16.90 -12.04
C GLY A 91 -0.05 15.55 -12.33
N GLU A 92 -1.35 15.59 -12.52
CA GLU A 92 -2.18 14.41 -12.82
C GLU A 92 -1.68 13.66 -14.07
N GLN A 93 -1.31 14.38 -15.13
CA GLN A 93 -0.83 13.76 -16.38
C GLN A 93 0.51 13.01 -16.17
N ASP A 94 1.43 13.59 -15.39
CA ASP A 94 2.69 12.93 -15.09
C ASP A 94 2.47 11.69 -14.23
N TYR A 95 1.57 11.78 -13.24
CA TYR A 95 1.23 10.61 -12.44
C TYR A 95 0.61 9.51 -13.28
N ARG A 96 -0.33 9.86 -14.16
CA ARG A 96 -0.97 8.91 -15.09
C ARG A 96 0.07 8.20 -15.96
N ARG A 97 0.99 8.94 -16.57
CA ARG A 97 2.06 8.39 -17.41
C ARG A 97 2.95 7.43 -16.59
N LEU A 98 3.44 7.85 -15.44
CA LEU A 98 4.31 7.04 -14.58
C LEU A 98 3.59 5.79 -14.04
N TYR A 99 2.32 5.92 -13.72
CA TYR A 99 1.54 4.77 -13.27
C TYR A 99 1.26 3.78 -14.39
N HIS A 100 1.05 4.25 -15.61
CA HIS A 100 1.00 3.39 -16.80
C HIS A 100 2.30 2.62 -17.02
N ASP A 101 3.44 3.30 -16.95
CA ASP A 101 4.76 2.67 -17.10
C ASP A 101 4.96 1.60 -16.01
N PHE A 102 4.59 1.90 -14.78
CA PHE A 102 4.63 0.94 -13.68
C PHE A 102 3.72 -0.27 -13.91
N THR A 103 2.50 -0.04 -14.35
CA THR A 103 1.52 -1.10 -14.63
C THR A 103 2.00 -2.02 -15.74
N ARG A 104 2.65 -1.50 -16.78
CA ARG A 104 3.27 -2.31 -17.86
C ARG A 104 4.34 -3.23 -17.31
N LEU A 105 5.21 -2.73 -16.42
CA LEU A 105 6.23 -3.57 -15.77
C LEU A 105 5.61 -4.68 -14.92
N ILE A 106 4.52 -4.40 -14.21
CA ILE A 106 3.81 -5.41 -13.44
C ILE A 106 3.19 -6.47 -14.37
N ILE A 107 2.63 -6.06 -15.50
CA ILE A 107 2.06 -6.97 -16.49
C ILE A 107 3.14 -7.86 -17.11
N GLU A 108 4.35 -7.35 -17.35
CA GLU A 108 5.47 -8.16 -17.80
C GLU A 108 5.81 -9.27 -16.78
N CYS A 109 5.64 -8.98 -15.50
CA CYS A 109 5.77 -9.99 -14.44
C CYS A 109 4.61 -11.00 -14.43
N LYS A 110 3.45 -10.65 -15.03
CA LYS A 110 2.25 -11.49 -15.07
C LYS A 110 2.47 -12.82 -15.82
N SER A 111 3.45 -12.92 -16.72
CA SER A 111 3.82 -14.18 -17.35
C SER A 111 4.25 -15.27 -16.36
N ARG A 112 4.62 -14.85 -15.14
CA ARG A 112 5.05 -15.70 -14.02
C ARG A 112 4.13 -15.63 -12.81
N THR A 113 3.03 -14.89 -12.92
CA THR A 113 2.13 -14.59 -11.79
C THR A 113 0.69 -14.89 -12.21
N ARG A 114 -0.05 -15.61 -11.36
CA ARG A 114 -1.45 -15.93 -11.66
C ARG A 114 -2.36 -14.73 -11.53
N GLN A 115 -2.10 -13.87 -10.56
CA GLN A 115 -2.95 -12.74 -10.24
C GLN A 115 -2.14 -11.51 -9.81
N VAL A 116 -2.52 -10.35 -10.33
CA VAL A 116 -2.08 -9.04 -9.83
C VAL A 116 -3.32 -8.30 -9.34
N VAL A 117 -3.24 -7.77 -8.14
CA VAL A 117 -4.32 -7.03 -7.46
C VAL A 117 -3.81 -5.64 -7.11
N VAL A 118 -4.50 -4.62 -7.55
CA VAL A 118 -4.21 -3.23 -7.21
C VAL A 118 -5.08 -2.79 -6.05
N LEU A 119 -4.47 -2.13 -5.07
CA LEU A 119 -5.12 -1.64 -3.86
C LEU A 119 -5.04 -0.11 -3.81
N SER A 120 -6.13 0.54 -3.39
CA SER A 120 -6.13 1.99 -3.19
C SER A 120 -5.09 2.44 -2.17
N THR A 121 -4.61 3.65 -2.30
CA THR A 121 -3.83 4.29 -1.24
C THR A 121 -4.76 4.86 -0.17
N PHE A 122 -4.26 5.01 1.04
CA PHE A 122 -5.05 5.47 2.18
C PHE A 122 -5.15 6.99 2.24
N HIS A 123 -6.30 7.47 2.74
CA HIS A 123 -6.50 8.86 3.11
C HIS A 123 -5.51 9.30 4.18
N ILE A 124 -5.17 10.57 4.13
CA ILE A 124 -4.23 11.23 5.04
C ILE A 124 -5.03 11.99 6.09
N TYR A 125 -4.61 11.84 7.33
CA TYR A 125 -5.24 12.47 8.48
C TYR A 125 -4.38 13.60 9.02
N LYS A 126 -4.99 14.63 9.57
CA LYS A 126 -4.27 15.70 10.26
C LYS A 126 -3.52 15.09 11.42
N TRP A 127 -2.19 15.29 11.42
CA TRP A 127 -1.39 14.80 12.54
C TRP A 127 -1.84 15.46 13.83
N ARG A 128 -2.14 14.65 14.83
CA ARG A 128 -2.29 15.08 16.21
C ARG A 128 -1.07 14.65 17.00
N LYS A 129 -0.42 15.64 17.66
CA LYS A 129 0.45 15.30 18.77
C LYS A 129 -0.43 14.70 19.88
N TYR A 130 -0.45 13.41 19.96
CA TYR A 130 -1.16 12.64 21.00
C TYR A 130 -0.46 12.72 22.37
N ASN A 131 0.13 13.85 22.69
CA ASN A 131 0.79 14.13 23.96
C ASN A 131 -0.18 14.64 25.03
N ASN A 132 -1.48 14.61 24.76
CA ASN A 132 -2.48 14.95 25.76
C ASN A 132 -2.76 13.71 26.62
N GLU A 133 -2.58 13.83 27.93
CA GLU A 133 -2.81 12.75 28.89
C GLU A 133 -4.24 12.20 28.84
N ILE A 134 -5.21 13.06 28.52
CA ILE A 134 -6.62 12.69 28.36
C ILE A 134 -6.79 11.73 27.18
N GLU A 135 -6.18 12.00 26.04
CA GLU A 135 -6.23 11.10 24.87
C GLU A 135 -5.55 9.75 25.16
N ARG A 136 -4.45 9.76 25.93
CA ARG A 136 -3.78 8.54 26.35
C ARG A 136 -4.66 7.68 27.27
N ILE A 137 -5.39 8.31 28.19
CA ILE A 137 -6.34 7.63 29.09
C ILE A 137 -7.54 7.09 28.28
N ARG A 138 -8.12 7.90 27.39
CA ARG A 138 -9.24 7.47 26.53
C ARG A 138 -8.87 6.23 25.72
N ARG A 139 -7.67 6.18 25.13
CA ARG A 139 -7.19 5.00 24.40
C ARG A 139 -7.07 3.77 25.29
N LYS A 140 -6.52 3.93 26.48
CA LYS A 140 -6.46 2.82 27.47
C LYS A 140 -7.83 2.28 27.83
N LEU A 141 -8.86 3.13 27.75
CA LEU A 141 -10.26 2.77 27.97
C LEU A 141 -10.97 2.27 26.69
N GLY A 142 -10.24 2.12 25.56
CA GLY A 142 -10.78 1.61 24.32
C GLY A 142 -11.58 2.61 23.49
N PHE A 143 -11.54 3.90 23.81
CA PHE A 143 -12.23 4.91 23.00
C PHE A 143 -11.43 5.24 21.75
N LYS A 144 -12.09 5.19 20.58
CA LYS A 144 -11.52 5.65 19.31
C LYS A 144 -11.25 7.15 19.40
N PRO A 145 -10.03 7.62 19.07
CA PRO A 145 -9.74 9.04 19.01
C PRO A 145 -10.58 9.71 17.91
N LYS A 146 -10.87 11.00 18.08
CA LYS A 146 -11.49 11.78 17.01
C LYS A 146 -10.43 12.10 15.96
N GLU A 147 -10.62 11.62 14.76
CA GLU A 147 -9.73 11.82 13.62
C GLU A 147 -10.31 12.89 12.68
N TYR A 148 -9.44 13.67 12.03
CA TYR A 148 -9.82 14.67 11.04
C TYR A 148 -9.01 14.43 9.78
N LEU A 149 -9.70 14.35 8.66
CA LEU A 149 -9.08 14.26 7.36
C LEU A 149 -8.25 15.51 7.06
N ASN A 150 -7.17 15.33 6.31
CA ASN A 150 -6.44 16.40 5.69
C ASN A 150 -7.01 16.63 4.28
N ASP A 151 -7.99 17.52 4.20
CA ASP A 151 -8.78 17.70 2.98
C ASP A 151 -7.91 18.11 1.77
N GLU A 152 -6.89 18.93 1.99
CA GLU A 152 -5.98 19.40 0.94
C GLU A 152 -5.16 18.23 0.34
N GLU A 153 -4.55 17.42 1.19
CA GLU A 153 -3.78 16.26 0.73
C GLU A 153 -4.69 15.17 0.15
N ASN A 154 -5.91 15.04 0.68
CA ASN A 154 -6.81 13.99 0.23
C ASN A 154 -7.40 14.22 -1.16
N VAL A 155 -7.51 15.45 -1.63
CA VAL A 155 -7.81 15.71 -3.05
C VAL A 155 -6.78 15.02 -3.96
N VAL A 156 -5.50 15.06 -3.58
CA VAL A 156 -4.44 14.39 -4.34
C VAL A 156 -4.54 12.86 -4.22
N VAL A 157 -4.85 12.35 -3.03
CA VAL A 157 -5.04 10.91 -2.80
C VAL A 157 -6.21 10.37 -3.62
N GLU A 158 -7.35 11.06 -3.60
CA GLU A 158 -8.54 10.67 -4.36
C GLU A 158 -8.28 10.66 -5.87
N ASN A 159 -7.60 11.70 -6.40
CA ASN A 159 -7.20 11.74 -7.80
C ASN A 159 -6.28 10.57 -8.18
N LYS A 160 -5.33 10.23 -7.33
CA LYS A 160 -4.46 9.06 -7.57
C LYS A 160 -5.24 7.76 -7.56
N ASN A 161 -6.10 7.56 -6.57
CA ASN A 161 -6.93 6.36 -6.50
C ASN A 161 -7.82 6.22 -7.74
N ARG A 162 -8.37 7.34 -8.24
CA ARG A 162 -9.13 7.38 -9.49
C ARG A 162 -8.26 6.95 -10.69
N ILE A 163 -7.08 7.54 -10.84
CA ILE A 163 -6.15 7.20 -11.94
C ILE A 163 -5.72 5.75 -11.86
N MET A 164 -5.35 5.27 -10.66
CA MET A 164 -4.96 3.88 -10.45
C MET A 164 -6.08 2.92 -10.83
N LYS A 165 -7.32 3.24 -10.48
CA LYS A 165 -8.50 2.46 -10.84
C LYS A 165 -8.71 2.44 -12.37
N GLU A 166 -8.73 3.59 -13.03
CA GLU A 166 -8.91 3.71 -14.46
C GLU A 166 -7.86 2.90 -15.24
N ILE A 167 -6.58 3.07 -14.90
CA ILE A 167 -5.48 2.32 -15.54
C ILE A 167 -5.57 0.81 -15.25
N SER A 168 -5.98 0.43 -14.04
CA SER A 168 -6.17 -0.97 -13.71
C SER A 168 -7.28 -1.59 -14.55
N GLU A 169 -8.38 -0.88 -14.77
CA GLU A 169 -9.51 -1.30 -15.62
C GLU A 169 -9.07 -1.43 -17.07
N GLU A 170 -8.30 -0.46 -17.61
CA GLU A 170 -7.75 -0.50 -18.99
C GLU A 170 -6.89 -1.76 -19.24
N HIS A 171 -6.20 -2.22 -18.21
CA HIS A 171 -5.33 -3.41 -18.28
C HIS A 171 -5.96 -4.70 -17.74
N ASN A 172 -7.27 -4.69 -17.44
CA ASN A 172 -7.99 -5.82 -16.86
C ASN A 172 -7.34 -6.34 -15.57
N LEU A 173 -6.87 -5.44 -14.71
CA LEU A 173 -6.39 -5.74 -13.38
C LEU A 173 -7.48 -5.43 -12.35
N PRO A 174 -7.75 -6.30 -11.38
CA PRO A 174 -8.69 -6.00 -10.31
C PRO A 174 -8.14 -4.87 -9.44
N PHE A 175 -9.00 -3.87 -9.18
CA PHE A 175 -8.75 -2.78 -8.27
C PHE A 175 -9.70 -2.88 -7.07
N TYR A 176 -9.16 -2.82 -5.85
CA TYR A 176 -9.94 -2.83 -4.63
C TYR A 176 -9.67 -1.60 -3.77
N ASP A 177 -10.74 -0.94 -3.38
CA ASP A 177 -10.70 0.21 -2.50
C ASP A 177 -10.62 -0.22 -1.03
N ILE A 178 -9.40 -0.58 -0.63
CA ILE A 178 -9.14 -0.99 0.76
C ILE A 178 -9.24 0.20 1.72
N ASP A 179 -9.01 1.41 1.25
CA ASP A 179 -9.14 2.62 2.04
C ASP A 179 -10.58 2.83 2.51
N ALA A 180 -11.55 2.72 1.61
CA ALA A 180 -12.97 2.81 1.96
C ALA A 180 -13.41 1.77 3.01
N ILE A 181 -12.79 0.59 3.00
CA ILE A 181 -13.05 -0.46 3.99
C ILE A 181 -12.43 -0.09 5.33
N MET A 182 -11.22 0.41 5.33
CA MET A 182 -10.52 0.81 6.53
C MET A 182 -11.18 2.02 7.19
N MET A 183 -11.62 3.02 6.42
CA MET A 183 -12.35 4.18 6.93
C MET A 183 -13.65 3.79 7.67
N LYS A 184 -14.34 2.75 7.22
CA LYS A 184 -15.54 2.21 7.86
C LYS A 184 -15.25 1.29 9.04
N SER A 185 -14.00 0.92 9.25
CA SER A 185 -13.59 0.01 10.32
C SER A 185 -13.59 0.69 11.69
N LYS A 186 -13.44 -0.10 12.74
CA LYS A 186 -13.26 0.40 14.11
C LYS A 186 -11.84 0.88 14.42
N TYR A 187 -10.92 0.68 13.50
CA TYR A 187 -9.50 1.00 13.69
C TYR A 187 -9.23 2.48 13.44
N TRP A 188 -8.18 3.01 14.06
CA TRP A 188 -7.74 4.40 13.96
C TRP A 188 -6.25 4.49 13.64
N HIS A 189 -5.76 5.70 13.39
CA HIS A 189 -4.38 5.94 12.99
C HIS A 189 -3.48 6.22 14.20
N VAL A 190 -2.24 5.72 14.13
CA VAL A 190 -1.17 6.04 15.10
C VAL A 190 -0.43 7.32 14.72
N ASP A 191 -0.45 7.68 13.44
CA ASP A 191 0.08 8.92 12.89
C ASP A 191 -0.87 9.45 11.81
N PHE A 192 -0.39 10.13 10.79
CA PHE A 192 -1.21 10.71 9.74
C PHE A 192 -1.74 9.69 8.72
N ILE A 193 -1.23 8.45 8.69
CA ILE A 193 -1.59 7.46 7.67
C ILE A 193 -1.59 6.00 8.15
N HIS A 194 -0.77 5.66 9.14
CA HIS A 194 -0.66 4.27 9.60
C HIS A 194 -1.74 3.95 10.64
N TYR A 195 -2.46 2.88 10.41
CA TYR A 195 -3.41 2.34 11.39
C TYR A 195 -2.69 1.65 12.55
N ILE A 196 -3.41 1.52 13.68
CA ILE A 196 -2.92 0.77 14.83
C ILE A 196 -2.61 -0.69 14.46
N PRO A 197 -1.64 -1.35 15.14
CA PRO A 197 -1.24 -2.73 14.81
C PRO A 197 -2.39 -3.75 14.88
N GLU A 198 -3.41 -3.50 15.68
CA GLU A 198 -4.58 -4.37 15.80
C GLU A 198 -5.38 -4.48 14.49
N SER A 199 -5.22 -3.52 13.57
CA SER A 199 -5.80 -3.59 12.22
C SER A 199 -5.16 -4.66 11.34
N ASN A 200 -3.95 -5.10 11.63
CA ASN A 200 -3.17 -5.97 10.75
C ASN A 200 -3.89 -7.28 10.43
N SER A 201 -4.52 -7.88 11.44
CA SER A 201 -5.29 -9.12 11.25
C SER A 201 -6.52 -8.92 10.38
N PHE A 202 -7.19 -7.78 10.52
CA PHE A 202 -8.37 -7.42 9.73
C PHE A 202 -8.02 -7.23 8.25
N VAL A 203 -6.96 -6.44 7.97
CA VAL A 203 -6.48 -6.23 6.60
C VAL A 203 -6.01 -7.54 5.98
N ALA A 204 -5.25 -8.35 6.72
CA ALA A 204 -4.79 -9.65 6.23
C ALA A 204 -5.97 -10.58 5.91
N GLU A 205 -7.02 -10.59 6.72
CA GLU A 205 -8.23 -11.36 6.44
C GLU A 205 -8.95 -10.87 5.17
N TYR A 206 -9.03 -9.56 4.99
CA TYR A 206 -9.60 -9.00 3.78
C TYR A 206 -8.79 -9.41 2.54
N LEU A 207 -7.47 -9.28 2.56
CA LEU A 207 -6.61 -9.70 1.45
C LEU A 207 -6.71 -11.20 1.15
N CYS A 208 -6.87 -12.04 2.17
CA CYS A 208 -7.11 -13.47 1.97
C CYS A 208 -8.37 -13.75 1.14
N ARG A 209 -9.42 -12.96 1.32
CA ARG A 209 -10.67 -13.11 0.55
C ARG A 209 -10.54 -12.73 -0.92
N LEU A 210 -9.54 -11.93 -1.27
CA LEU A 210 -9.25 -11.55 -2.65
C LEU A 210 -8.46 -12.61 -3.42
N LEU A 211 -8.04 -13.68 -2.76
CA LEU A 211 -7.25 -14.77 -3.34
C LEU A 211 -8.14 -15.95 -3.81
N VAL A 212 -9.40 -15.87 -3.54
CA VAL A 212 -10.43 -16.88 -3.92
C VAL A 212 -11.07 -16.48 -5.27
#